data_cebc1d279602c479dcc08ba13cccfd15
#
_entry.id   cebc1d279602c479dcc08ba13cccfd15
#
_cell.length_a   1.000
_cell.length_b   1.000
_cell.length_c   1.000
_cell.angle_alpha   90.00
_cell.angle_beta   90.00
_cell.angle_gamma   90.00
#
_symmetry.space_group_name_H-M   'P 1'
#
loop_
_entity.id
_entity.type
_entity.pdbx_description
1 polymer ?
#
loop_
_entity_poly.entity_id
_entity_poly.type
_entity_poly.pdbx_seq_one_letter_code
_entity_poly.pdbx_strand_id
1 'polypeptide(L)'
;FAPYNMPGPGRAAPPPRPAGPLPLLARLYWYTVEFGLIRDDASPNGVKIYGAGIVSSKGETLYSQQSAAPNRLGFDLERVMRTRYRIDTFQKTYFVIDDFAQLFSVAQTDFAPLLTRLAAEPALMAGDLFESDCVITRGSREGWQTDGDV
;
A
#
# COMPACT_ATOMS: atom_id res chain seq x y z
N PHE A 1 -45.34 -5.31 37.96
CA PHE A 1 -43.87 -5.13 37.95
C PHE A 1 -43.31 -6.04 36.86
N ALA A 2 -42.97 -5.48 35.68
CA ALA A 2 -42.25 -6.20 34.67
C ALA A 2 -40.77 -6.31 35.12
N PRO A 3 -40.12 -7.48 35.04
CA PRO A 3 -38.73 -7.58 35.38
C PRO A 3 -37.91 -6.76 34.36
N TYR A 4 -37.07 -5.88 34.90
CA TYR A 4 -36.10 -5.10 34.11
C TYR A 4 -35.15 -6.08 33.44
N ASN A 5 -35.30 -6.18 32.13
CA ASN A 5 -34.44 -7.03 31.31
C ASN A 5 -33.08 -6.33 31.17
N MET A 6 -32.13 -6.66 32.06
CA MET A 6 -30.75 -6.21 31.91
C MET A 6 -30.22 -6.75 30.58
N PRO A 7 -29.67 -5.89 29.71
CA PRO A 7 -28.96 -6.38 28.58
C PRO A 7 -27.78 -7.23 29.08
N GLY A 8 -27.76 -8.48 28.68
CA GLY A 8 -26.63 -9.36 28.98
C GLY A 8 -25.30 -8.75 28.45
N PRO A 9 -24.15 -9.19 28.98
CA PRO A 9 -22.86 -8.69 28.54
C PRO A 9 -22.80 -8.78 27.03
N GLY A 10 -22.60 -7.62 26.38
CA GLY A 10 -22.58 -7.49 24.94
C GLY A 10 -21.60 -8.52 24.36
N ARG A 11 -22.12 -9.35 23.48
CA ARG A 11 -21.28 -10.28 22.71
C ARG A 11 -20.22 -9.44 22.01
N ALA A 12 -18.96 -9.66 22.36
CA ALA A 12 -17.85 -9.02 21.64
C ALA A 12 -18.05 -9.25 20.14
N ALA A 13 -17.91 -8.19 19.34
CA ALA A 13 -18.00 -8.31 17.89
C ALA A 13 -17.02 -9.40 17.44
N PRO A 14 -17.42 -10.29 16.51
CA PRO A 14 -16.50 -11.30 16.00
C PRO A 14 -15.28 -10.60 15.41
N PRO A 15 -14.07 -11.17 15.54
CA PRO A 15 -12.88 -10.59 14.93
C PRO A 15 -13.13 -10.43 13.43
N PRO A 16 -12.60 -9.36 12.82
CA PRO A 16 -12.75 -9.14 11.40
C PRO A 16 -12.27 -10.39 10.65
N ARG A 17 -13.08 -10.85 9.70
CA ARG A 17 -12.69 -12.00 8.86
C ARG A 17 -11.37 -11.65 8.17
N PRO A 18 -10.40 -12.58 8.14
CA PRO A 18 -9.19 -12.36 7.36
C PRO A 18 -9.59 -12.04 5.91
N ALA A 19 -9.00 -11.01 5.37
CA ALA A 19 -9.21 -10.68 3.96
C ALA A 19 -8.76 -11.87 3.12
N GLY A 20 -9.58 -12.29 2.15
CA GLY A 20 -9.19 -13.35 1.22
C GLY A 20 -7.99 -12.93 0.36
N PRO A 21 -7.53 -13.78 -0.57
CA PRO A 21 -6.36 -13.50 -1.41
C PRO A 21 -6.54 -12.32 -2.37
N LEU A 22 -7.78 -11.99 -2.77
CA LEU A 22 -8.05 -10.93 -3.74
C LEU A 22 -7.57 -9.53 -3.30
N PRO A 23 -7.79 -9.07 -2.06
CA PRO A 23 -7.25 -7.79 -1.61
C PRO A 23 -5.72 -7.72 -1.65
N LEU A 24 -5.03 -8.82 -1.36
CA LEU A 24 -3.57 -8.90 -1.42
C LEU A 24 -3.04 -8.72 -2.84
N LEU A 25 -3.65 -9.41 -3.80
CA LEU A 25 -3.31 -9.30 -5.22
C LEU A 25 -3.69 -7.94 -5.79
N ALA A 26 -4.82 -7.38 -5.37
CA ALA A 26 -5.24 -6.03 -5.77
C ALA A 26 -4.23 -4.96 -5.33
N ARG A 27 -3.68 -5.08 -4.12
CA ARG A 27 -2.64 -4.18 -3.62
C ARG A 27 -1.34 -4.31 -4.39
N LEU A 28 -0.93 -5.52 -4.73
CA LEU A 28 0.24 -5.75 -5.57
C LEU A 28 0.07 -5.09 -6.95
N TYR A 29 -1.08 -5.29 -7.60
CA TYR A 29 -1.40 -4.66 -8.87
C TYR A 29 -1.38 -3.12 -8.76
N TRP A 30 -2.02 -2.58 -7.71
CA TRP A 30 -2.10 -1.14 -7.48
C TRP A 30 -0.74 -0.48 -7.38
N TYR A 31 0.12 -1.00 -6.51
CA TYR A 31 1.43 -0.41 -6.25
C TYR A 31 2.50 -0.71 -7.32
N THR A 32 2.18 -1.50 -8.32
CA THR A 32 3.08 -1.80 -9.45
C THR A 32 2.50 -1.27 -10.76
N VAL A 33 1.56 -1.97 -11.35
CA VAL A 33 1.01 -1.65 -12.68
C VAL A 33 0.36 -0.26 -12.72
N GLU A 34 -0.37 0.11 -11.67
CA GLU A 34 -1.10 1.39 -11.63
C GLU A 34 -0.26 2.55 -11.05
N PHE A 35 0.40 2.36 -9.93
CA PHE A 35 1.07 3.44 -9.19
C PHE A 35 2.53 3.15 -8.86
N GLY A 36 3.20 2.37 -9.68
CA GLY A 36 4.59 2.00 -9.47
C GLY A 36 5.58 3.08 -9.89
N LEU A 37 6.66 3.18 -9.11
CA LEU A 37 7.84 3.96 -9.41
C LEU A 37 9.05 3.04 -9.59
N ILE A 38 10.00 3.50 -10.38
CA ILE A 38 11.28 2.80 -10.63
C ILE A 38 12.45 3.72 -10.30
N ARG A 39 13.50 3.14 -9.75
CA ARG A 39 14.70 3.87 -9.37
C ARG A 39 15.39 4.50 -10.58
N ASP A 40 15.72 5.77 -10.46
CA ASP A 40 16.52 6.52 -11.41
C ASP A 40 17.24 7.68 -10.72
N ASP A 41 18.52 7.52 -10.48
CA ASP A 41 19.32 8.49 -9.72
C ASP A 41 19.43 9.86 -10.41
N ALA A 42 19.21 9.93 -11.71
CA ALA A 42 19.22 11.18 -12.47
C ALA A 42 17.90 11.96 -12.43
N SER A 43 16.84 11.37 -11.86
CA SER A 43 15.51 11.96 -11.79
C SER A 43 15.22 12.58 -10.41
N PRO A 44 14.23 13.51 -10.30
CA PRO A 44 13.82 14.08 -9.03
C PRO A 44 13.46 12.99 -8.00
N ASN A 45 13.94 13.14 -6.76
CA ASN A 45 13.78 12.16 -5.67
C ASN A 45 14.29 10.75 -5.98
N GLY A 46 15.12 10.60 -7.01
CA GLY A 46 15.72 9.33 -7.40
C GLY A 46 14.75 8.35 -8.07
N VAL A 47 13.63 8.82 -8.64
CA VAL A 47 12.58 7.95 -9.18
C VAL A 47 12.05 8.42 -10.53
N LYS A 48 11.65 7.45 -11.36
CA LYS A 48 10.81 7.61 -12.54
C LYS A 48 9.48 6.91 -12.36
N ILE A 49 8.50 7.32 -13.15
CA ILE A 49 7.15 6.76 -13.15
C ILE A 49 7.04 5.66 -14.21
N TYR A 50 6.48 4.50 -13.84
CA TYR A 50 6.05 3.51 -14.84
C TYR A 50 4.57 3.12 -14.67
N GLY A 51 3.94 3.46 -13.55
CA GLY A 51 2.55 3.13 -13.28
C GLY A 51 1.57 3.87 -14.19
N ALA A 52 0.67 3.12 -14.85
CA ALA A 52 -0.29 3.66 -15.79
C ALA A 52 -1.29 4.64 -15.15
N GLY A 53 -1.69 4.37 -13.91
CA GLY A 53 -2.60 5.24 -13.16
C GLY A 53 -1.98 6.60 -12.82
N ILE A 54 -0.68 6.64 -12.55
CA ILE A 54 0.03 7.91 -12.32
C ILE A 54 0.06 8.75 -13.61
N VAL A 55 0.50 8.16 -14.73
CA VAL A 55 0.66 8.92 -16.00
C VAL A 55 -0.66 9.38 -16.58
N SER A 56 -1.77 8.79 -16.22
CA SER A 56 -3.11 9.27 -16.62
C SER A 56 -3.56 10.53 -15.87
N SER A 57 -2.85 10.91 -14.81
CA SER A 57 -3.14 12.09 -13.99
C SER A 57 -1.95 13.03 -13.96
N LYS A 58 -2.09 14.21 -14.57
CA LYS A 58 -1.05 15.23 -14.55
C LYS A 58 -0.67 15.63 -13.11
N GLY A 59 -1.65 15.78 -12.23
CA GLY A 59 -1.43 16.15 -10.83
C GLY A 59 -0.64 15.08 -10.09
N GLU A 60 -0.98 13.81 -10.25
CA GLU A 60 -0.27 12.74 -9.57
C GLU A 60 1.11 12.46 -10.18
N THR A 61 1.29 12.69 -11.48
CA THR A 61 2.61 12.65 -12.12
C THR A 61 3.58 13.59 -11.43
N LEU A 62 3.18 14.84 -11.21
CA LEU A 62 4.01 15.83 -10.50
C LEU A 62 4.17 15.48 -9.02
N TYR A 63 3.09 15.08 -8.37
CA TYR A 63 3.08 14.75 -6.95
C TYR A 63 3.97 13.55 -6.63
N SER A 64 3.82 12.44 -7.35
CA SER A 64 4.56 11.21 -7.07
C SER A 64 6.07 11.38 -7.23
N GLN A 65 6.51 12.20 -8.18
CA GLN A 65 7.92 12.39 -8.49
C GLN A 65 8.54 13.57 -7.74
N GLN A 66 7.81 14.68 -7.55
CA GLN A 66 8.40 15.94 -7.10
C GLN A 66 7.94 16.37 -5.70
N SER A 67 6.77 15.96 -5.22
CA SER A 67 6.30 16.40 -3.91
C SER A 67 7.13 15.81 -2.77
N ALA A 68 7.29 16.59 -1.70
CA ALA A 68 7.87 16.11 -0.44
C ALA A 68 6.86 15.32 0.42
N ALA A 69 5.57 15.34 0.09
CA ALA A 69 4.52 14.78 0.94
C ALA A 69 4.51 13.26 1.04
N PRO A 70 4.63 12.47 -0.06
CA PRO A 70 4.55 11.03 0.01
C PRO A 70 5.85 10.38 0.48
N ASN A 71 5.70 9.21 1.09
CA ASN A 71 6.84 8.30 1.27
C ASN A 71 7.16 7.61 -0.07
N ARG A 72 8.45 7.35 -0.30
CA ARG A 72 8.93 6.49 -1.38
C ARG A 72 9.80 5.40 -0.78
N LEU A 73 9.31 4.18 -0.85
CA LEU A 73 9.91 3.01 -0.21
C LEU A 73 10.40 2.04 -1.27
N GLY A 74 11.52 1.36 -1.01
CA GLY A 74 11.97 0.25 -1.85
C GLY A 74 10.92 -0.86 -1.87
N PHE A 75 10.70 -1.45 -3.05
CA PHE A 75 9.72 -2.51 -3.24
C PHE A 75 10.09 -3.74 -2.40
N ASP A 76 9.12 -4.24 -1.66
CA ASP A 76 9.14 -5.54 -0.98
C ASP A 76 7.78 -6.20 -1.18
N LEU A 77 7.75 -7.43 -1.68
CA LEU A 77 6.53 -8.10 -2.11
C LEU A 77 5.49 -8.20 -0.97
N GLU A 78 5.89 -8.70 0.19
CA GLU A 78 4.97 -8.88 1.31
C GLU A 78 4.49 -7.55 1.86
N ARG A 79 5.38 -6.58 1.97
CA ARG A 79 5.08 -5.22 2.43
C ARG A 79 4.02 -4.58 1.54
N VAL A 80 4.19 -4.67 0.23
CA VAL A 80 3.25 -4.14 -0.76
C VAL A 80 1.89 -4.82 -0.66
N MET A 81 1.86 -6.14 -0.65
CA MET A 81 0.62 -6.92 -0.59
C MET A 81 -0.20 -6.65 0.68
N ARG A 82 0.45 -6.28 1.76
CA ARG A 82 -0.20 -5.95 3.03
C ARG A 82 -0.62 -4.49 3.14
N THR A 83 -0.15 -3.60 2.29
CA THR A 83 -0.34 -2.16 2.42
C THR A 83 -1.62 -1.70 1.74
N ARG A 84 -2.52 -1.07 2.49
CA ARG A 84 -3.70 -0.40 1.95
C ARG A 84 -3.30 0.77 1.06
N TYR A 85 -4.19 1.20 0.19
CA TYR A 85 -3.94 2.27 -0.77
C TYR A 85 -5.10 3.27 -0.83
N ARG A 86 -4.91 4.36 -1.59
CA ARG A 86 -5.91 5.42 -1.79
C ARG A 86 -6.47 5.34 -3.20
N ILE A 87 -7.79 5.50 -3.36
CA ILE A 87 -8.46 5.52 -4.66
C ILE A 87 -8.76 6.95 -5.11
N ASP A 88 -9.28 7.78 -4.21
CA ASP A 88 -9.89 9.08 -4.48
C ASP A 88 -9.00 10.28 -4.15
N THR A 89 -7.80 10.04 -3.66
CA THR A 89 -6.78 11.05 -3.38
C THR A 89 -5.41 10.56 -3.83
N PHE A 90 -4.39 11.44 -3.80
CA PHE A 90 -3.01 11.03 -4.06
C PHE A 90 -2.52 10.04 -3.02
N GLN A 91 -1.61 9.17 -3.44
CA GLN A 91 -1.08 8.13 -2.58
C GLN A 91 -0.23 8.72 -1.45
N LYS A 92 -0.32 8.14 -0.25
CA LYS A 92 0.55 8.47 0.87
C LYS A 92 1.94 7.85 0.73
N THR A 93 2.02 6.72 0.08
CA THR A 93 3.25 5.94 -0.12
C THR A 93 3.29 5.40 -1.54
N TYR A 94 4.46 5.46 -2.16
CA TYR A 94 4.78 4.77 -3.41
C TYR A 94 5.86 3.75 -3.15
N PHE A 95 5.81 2.63 -3.86
CA PHE A 95 6.86 1.62 -3.84
C PHE A 95 7.70 1.70 -5.10
N VAL A 96 9.00 1.60 -4.92
CA VAL A 96 10.01 1.84 -5.96
C VAL A 96 10.74 0.54 -6.25
N ILE A 97 10.58 0.02 -7.47
CA ILE A 97 11.39 -1.12 -7.93
C ILE A 97 12.79 -0.65 -8.32
N ASP A 98 13.78 -1.52 -8.17
CA ASP A 98 15.16 -1.22 -8.58
C ASP A 98 15.29 -1.23 -10.10
N ASP A 99 14.67 -2.23 -10.74
CA ASP A 99 14.59 -2.43 -12.18
C ASP A 99 13.39 -3.32 -12.53
N PHE A 100 13.10 -3.48 -13.82
CA PHE A 100 12.00 -4.34 -14.25
C PHE A 100 12.27 -5.83 -14.02
N ALA A 101 13.52 -6.26 -13.88
CA ALA A 101 13.85 -7.64 -13.54
C ALA A 101 13.29 -8.03 -12.16
N GLN A 102 13.20 -7.08 -11.23
CA GLN A 102 12.55 -7.29 -9.93
C GLN A 102 11.07 -7.67 -10.08
N LEU A 103 10.31 -7.02 -10.97
CA LEU A 103 8.92 -7.39 -11.25
C LEU A 103 8.80 -8.76 -11.91
N PHE A 104 9.70 -9.10 -12.83
CA PHE A 104 9.71 -10.43 -13.45
C PHE A 104 9.97 -11.53 -12.41
N SER A 105 10.83 -11.28 -11.43
CA SER A 105 11.06 -12.20 -10.31
C SER A 105 9.80 -12.40 -9.48
N VAL A 106 9.02 -11.35 -9.26
CA VAL A 106 7.72 -11.45 -8.56
C VAL A 106 6.76 -12.38 -9.29
N ALA A 107 6.71 -12.31 -10.61
CA ALA A 107 5.82 -13.17 -11.43
C ALA A 107 6.16 -14.67 -11.31
N GLN A 108 7.35 -15.01 -10.86
CA GLN A 108 7.79 -16.40 -10.66
C GLN A 108 7.56 -16.91 -9.22
N THR A 109 7.01 -16.07 -8.37
CA THR A 109 6.70 -16.43 -6.98
C THR A 109 5.60 -17.47 -6.93
N ASP A 110 5.76 -18.48 -6.06
CA ASP A 110 4.65 -19.35 -5.69
C ASP A 110 3.71 -18.61 -4.73
N PHE A 111 2.63 -18.05 -5.27
CA PHE A 111 1.71 -17.25 -4.51
C PHE A 111 0.83 -18.03 -3.53
N ALA A 112 0.58 -19.32 -3.77
CA ALA A 112 -0.37 -20.06 -2.96
C ALA A 112 0.00 -20.10 -1.46
N PRO A 113 1.21 -20.52 -1.04
CA PRO A 113 1.59 -20.47 0.37
C PRO A 113 1.73 -19.06 0.91
N LEU A 114 2.18 -18.12 0.08
CA LEU A 114 2.33 -16.71 0.46
C LEU A 114 0.96 -16.08 0.77
N LEU A 115 -0.02 -16.25 -0.10
CA LEU A 115 -1.38 -15.74 0.09
C LEU A 115 -2.04 -16.33 1.33
N THR A 116 -1.87 -17.62 1.58
CA THR A 116 -2.41 -18.29 2.77
C THR A 116 -1.83 -17.68 4.04
N ARG A 117 -0.53 -17.44 4.08
CA ARG A 117 0.16 -16.84 5.23
C ARG A 117 -0.24 -15.39 5.43
N LEU A 118 -0.23 -14.58 4.38
CA LEU A 118 -0.53 -13.14 4.48
C LEU A 118 -2.00 -12.86 4.73
N ALA A 119 -2.91 -13.73 4.34
CA ALA A 119 -4.35 -13.59 4.63
C ALA A 119 -4.65 -13.59 6.14
N ALA A 120 -3.79 -14.19 6.97
CA ALA A 120 -3.90 -14.20 8.42
C ALA A 120 -3.27 -12.94 9.08
N GLU A 121 -2.50 -12.16 8.33
CA GLU A 121 -1.81 -10.98 8.82
C GLU A 121 -2.69 -9.73 8.70
N PRO A 122 -2.57 -8.76 9.64
CA PRO A 122 -3.30 -7.50 9.53
C PRO A 122 -2.80 -6.67 8.34
N ALA A 123 -3.71 -5.94 7.71
CA ALA A 123 -3.35 -4.96 6.70
C ALA A 123 -2.59 -3.78 7.34
N LEU A 124 -1.63 -3.25 6.59
CA LEU A 124 -0.84 -2.10 7.01
C LEU A 124 -1.44 -0.82 6.42
N MET A 125 -1.42 0.25 7.20
CA MET A 125 -1.91 1.56 6.74
C MET A 125 -0.96 2.16 5.72
N ALA A 126 -1.51 2.88 4.75
CA ALA A 126 -0.75 3.41 3.61
C ALA A 126 0.37 4.37 4.01
N GLY A 127 0.22 5.08 5.12
CA GLY A 127 1.18 6.09 5.55
C GLY A 127 2.18 5.61 6.61
N ASP A 128 2.04 4.41 7.14
CA ASP A 128 2.91 3.90 8.20
C ASP A 128 4.29 3.51 7.67
N LEU A 129 5.31 3.75 8.49
CA LEU A 129 6.69 3.36 8.23
C LEU A 129 7.15 2.35 9.29
N PHE A 130 7.93 1.37 8.87
CA PHE A 130 8.48 0.32 9.72
C PHE A 130 10.00 0.28 9.62
N GLU A 131 10.67 -0.22 10.65
CA GLU A 131 12.14 -0.35 10.65
C GLU A 131 12.68 -1.20 9.49
N SER A 132 11.90 -2.17 9.04
CA SER A 132 12.26 -3.03 7.90
C SER A 132 12.12 -2.35 6.53
N ASP A 133 11.51 -1.18 6.47
CA ASP A 133 11.34 -0.44 5.20
C ASP A 133 12.67 0.10 4.69
N CYS A 134 12.89 -0.06 3.38
CA CYS A 134 13.96 0.64 2.67
C CYS A 134 13.44 2.03 2.25
N VAL A 135 13.70 3.04 3.07
CA VAL A 135 13.21 4.40 2.81
C VAL A 135 14.10 5.11 1.79
N ILE A 136 13.55 5.42 0.62
CA ILE A 136 14.22 6.23 -0.39
C ILE A 136 14.01 7.72 -0.06
N THR A 137 12.76 8.14 0.14
CA THR A 137 12.43 9.45 0.69
C THR A 137 11.32 9.32 1.72
N ARG A 138 11.52 9.93 2.87
CA ARG A 138 10.49 10.02 3.90
C ARG A 138 9.57 11.19 3.60
N GLY A 139 8.26 10.94 3.56
CA GLY A 139 7.26 11.97 3.31
C GLY A 139 7.10 12.96 4.45
N SER A 140 6.85 14.23 4.09
CA SER A 140 6.51 15.30 5.06
C SER A 140 5.08 15.13 5.61
N ARG A 141 4.22 14.34 4.95
CA ARG A 141 2.81 14.12 5.26
C ARG A 141 1.92 15.35 5.07
N GLU A 142 2.44 16.40 4.48
CA GLU A 142 1.69 17.64 4.28
C GLU A 142 0.52 17.40 3.32
N GLY A 143 -0.69 17.78 3.76
CA GLY A 143 -1.92 17.61 2.98
C GLY A 143 -2.51 16.19 2.99
N TRP A 144 -1.96 15.28 3.76
CA TRP A 144 -2.57 13.95 3.89
C TRP A 144 -3.91 14.01 4.61
N GLN A 145 -4.89 13.29 4.05
CA GLN A 145 -6.15 13.03 4.73
C GLN A 145 -6.02 11.77 5.60
N THR A 146 -6.68 11.76 6.76
CA THR A 146 -6.59 10.67 7.72
C THR A 146 -7.42 9.45 7.37
N ASP A 147 -8.44 9.61 6.51
CA ASP A 147 -9.41 8.57 6.19
C ASP A 147 -9.29 8.11 4.73
N GLY A 148 -9.81 6.91 4.41
CA GLY A 148 -10.04 6.46 3.05
C GLY A 148 -9.02 5.48 2.47
N ASP A 149 -8.18 4.86 3.29
CA ASP A 149 -7.33 3.75 2.83
C ASP A 149 -8.16 2.47 2.62
N VAL A 150 -7.96 1.79 1.51
CA VAL A 150 -8.63 0.55 1.14
C VAL A 150 -7.65 -0.59 0.90
#